data_ce7a9e47d304f0c6e0fe27396950e85f
#
_entry.id   ce7a9e47d304f0c6e0fe27396950e85f
#
_cell.length_a   1.000
_cell.length_b   1.000
_cell.length_c   1.000
_cell.angle_alpha   90.00
_cell.angle_beta   90.00
_cell.angle_gamma   90.00
#
_symmetry.space_group_name_H-M   'P 1'
#
loop_
_entity.id
_entity.type
_entity.pdbx_description
1 polymer ?
#
loop_
_entity_poly.entity_id
_entity_poly.type
_entity_poly.pdbx_seq_one_letter_code
_entity_poly.pdbx_strand_id
1 'polypeptide(L)'
;MTTKQILLAAGLVACGFGFLSAQNYSVYVSDAVNFQDPPWKILKFDADGSNGQVFISQNLAWPQDIFFLENENIVLVSNLNSGHITKFNANTGAYLGEFATGIGGPTRMRLGPDSLLYILQWFGNGKVRRYTLAGAFVGEFTATGVPNSIGMDWDTEGNLYVSSYNGKYVRKFSPTGADLGNFISTNLVGPTNIWFAENGDLLVVDYLGNSVKRFDSAGHYKGVFIAGLPQGEGVAFLPNGHILLGAGGTSSVREYDAAGTLIGNLVPPATLGLKTPNAVVLRPLPASAVQETHREVAFVTPSVGTLFLFSNTDALQGVSALEVHNSTGVFVRKITFADSTAWDASNVPAGVYHLTARLPDGVLGRQTVVVQR
;
A
#
# COMPACT_ATOMS: atom_id res chain seq x y z
N MET A 1 -60.09 19.80 -31.95
CA MET A 1 -60.02 18.80 -30.90
C MET A 1 -58.85 17.88 -31.23
N THR A 2 -57.69 18.15 -30.65
CA THR A 2 -56.47 17.38 -30.91
C THR A 2 -55.99 16.75 -29.59
N THR A 3 -56.05 15.46 -29.54
CA THR A 3 -55.70 14.61 -28.41
C THR A 3 -54.19 14.54 -28.28
N LYS A 4 -53.62 15.04 -27.18
CA LYS A 4 -52.18 14.87 -26.81
C LYS A 4 -52.01 13.50 -26.15
N GLN A 5 -51.21 12.63 -26.77
CA GLN A 5 -50.67 11.43 -26.12
C GLN A 5 -49.49 11.81 -25.21
N ILE A 6 -49.59 11.41 -23.96
CA ILE A 6 -48.51 11.52 -22.98
C ILE A 6 -47.73 10.21 -23.08
N LEU A 7 -46.45 10.28 -23.53
CA LEU A 7 -45.49 9.18 -23.40
C LEU A 7 -44.92 9.19 -21.97
N LEU A 8 -45.21 8.12 -21.22
CA LEU A 8 -44.51 7.82 -19.99
C LEU A 8 -43.16 7.15 -20.34
N ALA A 9 -42.07 7.82 -20.12
CA ALA A 9 -40.74 7.21 -20.18
C ALA A 9 -40.46 6.51 -18.85
N ALA A 10 -40.49 5.18 -18.86
CA ALA A 10 -40.01 4.38 -17.72
C ALA A 10 -38.46 4.40 -17.71
N GLY A 11 -37.88 5.16 -16.78
CA GLY A 11 -36.46 5.13 -16.52
C GLY A 11 -36.05 3.82 -15.85
N LEU A 12 -35.35 2.96 -16.57
CA LEU A 12 -34.62 1.84 -15.96
C LEU A 12 -33.46 2.42 -15.12
N VAL A 13 -33.59 2.36 -13.81
CA VAL A 13 -32.47 2.54 -12.89
C VAL A 13 -31.64 1.25 -12.95
N ALA A 14 -30.59 1.24 -13.75
CA ALA A 14 -29.57 0.20 -13.68
C ALA A 14 -28.83 0.35 -12.34
N CYS A 15 -29.20 -0.44 -11.33
CA CYS A 15 -28.36 -0.67 -10.16
C CYS A 15 -27.09 -1.37 -10.63
N GLY A 16 -26.04 -0.60 -10.92
CA GLY A 16 -24.70 -1.13 -11.07
C GLY A 16 -24.27 -1.74 -9.74
N PHE A 17 -24.32 -3.05 -9.60
CA PHE A 17 -23.56 -3.74 -8.57
C PHE A 17 -22.08 -3.57 -8.93
N GLY A 18 -21.46 -2.53 -8.39
CA GLY A 18 -20.02 -2.44 -8.32
C GLY A 18 -19.53 -3.64 -7.54
N PHE A 19 -18.81 -4.54 -8.20
CA PHE A 19 -18.05 -5.56 -7.50
C PHE A 19 -17.02 -4.82 -6.63
N LEU A 20 -17.24 -4.79 -5.33
CA LEU A 20 -16.21 -4.46 -4.36
C LEU A 20 -15.10 -5.50 -4.58
N SER A 21 -14.04 -5.09 -5.28
CA SER A 21 -12.79 -5.82 -5.26
C SER A 21 -12.43 -6.01 -3.79
N ALA A 22 -12.35 -7.25 -3.34
CA ALA A 22 -11.93 -7.54 -1.98
C ALA A 22 -10.61 -6.79 -1.75
N GLN A 23 -10.57 -5.93 -0.76
CA GLN A 23 -9.37 -5.16 -0.45
C GLN A 23 -8.35 -6.13 0.13
N ASN A 24 -7.36 -6.48 -0.68
CA ASN A 24 -6.38 -7.53 -0.36
C ASN A 24 -5.19 -6.98 0.44
N TYR A 25 -5.45 -6.24 1.53
CA TYR A 25 -4.41 -5.78 2.45
C TYR A 25 -4.93 -5.70 3.89
N SER A 26 -4.01 -5.73 4.85
CA SER A 26 -4.27 -5.33 6.24
C SER A 26 -3.62 -3.98 6.52
N VAL A 27 -4.18 -3.23 7.47
CA VAL A 27 -3.64 -1.95 7.94
C VAL A 27 -2.95 -2.16 9.27
N TYR A 28 -1.67 -1.76 9.35
CA TYR A 28 -0.89 -1.81 10.58
C TYR A 28 -0.64 -0.40 11.09
N VAL A 29 -0.78 -0.22 12.40
CA VAL A 29 -0.64 1.09 13.05
C VAL A 29 0.32 0.97 14.22
N SER A 30 1.37 1.79 14.22
CA SER A 30 2.25 1.93 15.37
C SER A 30 1.60 2.88 16.38
N ASP A 31 1.27 2.39 17.57
CA ASP A 31 0.83 3.23 18.69
C ASP A 31 2.00 3.58 19.58
N ALA A 32 2.53 4.75 19.39
CA ALA A 32 3.71 5.24 20.10
C ALA A 32 3.38 5.84 21.48
N VAL A 33 2.10 6.11 21.77
CA VAL A 33 1.61 6.75 23.02
C VAL A 33 2.40 8.05 23.28
N ASN A 34 3.37 8.01 24.18
CA ASN A 34 4.45 8.99 24.29
C ASN A 34 5.76 8.28 24.67
N PHE A 35 6.88 8.99 24.67
CA PHE A 35 8.19 8.39 24.86
C PHE A 35 8.44 7.81 26.26
N GLN A 36 7.64 8.17 27.27
CA GLN A 36 7.81 7.75 28.67
C GLN A 36 6.75 6.77 29.15
N ASP A 37 5.61 6.69 28.47
CA ASP A 37 4.45 5.97 28.96
C ASP A 37 4.11 4.73 28.11
N PRO A 38 4.71 3.56 28.40
CA PRO A 38 4.20 2.30 27.86
C PRO A 38 2.78 2.01 28.41
N PRO A 39 1.99 1.10 27.81
CA PRO A 39 2.45 0.12 26.84
C PRO A 39 2.40 0.62 25.40
N TRP A 40 3.50 0.44 24.69
CA TRP A 40 3.53 0.61 23.23
C TRP A 40 3.04 -0.64 22.53
N LYS A 41 2.48 -0.47 21.34
CA LYS A 41 1.94 -1.60 20.57
C LYS A 41 1.91 -1.32 19.08
N ILE A 42 1.89 -2.39 18.30
CA ILE A 42 1.52 -2.36 16.90
C ILE A 42 0.13 -2.98 16.81
N LEU A 43 -0.80 -2.25 16.23
CA LEU A 43 -2.17 -2.70 15.96
C LEU A 43 -2.28 -3.20 14.52
N LYS A 44 -3.19 -4.14 14.28
CA LYS A 44 -3.55 -4.64 12.97
C LYS A 44 -5.05 -4.55 12.79
N PHE A 45 -5.49 -4.16 11.61
CA PHE A 45 -6.89 -4.07 11.19
C PHE A 45 -7.06 -4.68 9.81
N ASP A 46 -8.27 -5.06 9.47
CA ASP A 46 -8.64 -5.34 8.09
C ASP A 46 -8.63 -4.03 7.27
N ALA A 47 -8.75 -4.16 5.96
CA ALA A 47 -8.65 -3.03 5.04
C ALA A 47 -9.72 -1.95 5.25
N ASP A 48 -10.87 -2.31 5.82
CA ASP A 48 -11.97 -1.40 6.17
C ASP A 48 -11.88 -0.84 7.60
N GLY A 49 -10.80 -1.14 8.33
CA GLY A 49 -10.60 -0.74 9.71
C GLY A 49 -11.29 -1.63 10.74
N SER A 50 -11.98 -2.69 10.33
CA SER A 50 -12.61 -3.66 11.20
C SER A 50 -11.62 -4.69 11.75
N ASN A 51 -12.10 -5.60 12.60
CA ASN A 51 -11.36 -6.74 13.18
C ASN A 51 -10.01 -6.36 13.82
N GLY A 52 -9.98 -5.20 14.46
CA GLY A 52 -8.78 -4.68 15.12
C GLY A 52 -8.23 -5.63 16.17
N GLN A 53 -6.91 -5.81 16.21
CA GLN A 53 -6.20 -6.61 17.20
C GLN A 53 -4.83 -6.01 17.54
N VAL A 54 -4.32 -6.34 18.73
CA VAL A 54 -2.93 -6.05 19.09
C VAL A 54 -2.05 -7.10 18.41
N PHE A 55 -1.18 -6.64 17.50
CA PHE A 55 -0.29 -7.51 16.75
C PHE A 55 1.05 -7.73 17.47
N ILE A 56 1.66 -6.65 17.99
CA ILE A 56 2.89 -6.70 18.79
C ILE A 56 2.68 -5.82 20.02
N SER A 57 3.07 -6.32 21.22
CA SER A 57 3.01 -5.57 22.47
C SER A 57 4.24 -5.70 23.35
N GLN A 58 5.27 -6.40 22.87
CA GLN A 58 6.52 -6.61 23.61
C GLN A 58 7.72 -6.25 22.76
N ASN A 59 8.88 -6.01 23.39
CA ASN A 59 10.12 -5.64 22.72
C ASN A 59 9.98 -4.38 21.84
N LEU A 60 9.17 -3.42 22.31
CA LEU A 60 8.97 -2.10 21.73
C LEU A 60 9.51 -1.03 22.69
N ALA A 61 10.02 0.06 22.13
CA ALA A 61 10.52 1.21 22.87
C ALA A 61 10.27 2.50 22.08
N TRP A 62 9.04 3.02 22.16
CA TRP A 62 8.54 4.15 21.39
C TRP A 62 8.62 3.89 19.88
N PRO A 63 7.80 2.96 19.36
CA PRO A 63 7.84 2.52 17.97
C PRO A 63 7.43 3.63 17.01
N GLN A 64 8.27 3.91 16.02
CA GLN A 64 8.10 5.03 15.09
C GLN A 64 7.70 4.59 13.69
N ASP A 65 8.16 3.41 13.24
CA ASP A 65 7.86 2.92 11.90
C ASP A 65 7.78 1.40 11.84
N ILE A 66 7.13 0.91 10.79
CA ILE A 66 6.90 -0.51 10.49
C ILE A 66 7.35 -0.75 9.05
N PHE A 67 8.18 -1.76 8.82
CA PHE A 67 8.64 -2.12 7.49
C PHE A 67 8.61 -3.64 7.29
N PHE A 68 7.87 -4.12 6.28
CA PHE A 68 7.74 -5.54 5.98
C PHE A 68 8.81 -6.00 4.99
N LEU A 69 9.51 -7.09 5.34
CA LEU A 69 10.37 -7.88 4.48
C LEU A 69 9.60 -9.15 4.12
N GLU A 70 8.75 -9.08 3.10
CA GLU A 70 7.76 -10.13 2.79
C GLU A 70 8.41 -11.46 2.43
N ASN A 71 9.52 -11.43 1.66
CA ASN A 71 10.22 -12.65 1.24
C ASN A 71 10.81 -13.43 2.41
N GLU A 72 11.17 -12.76 3.50
CA GLU A 72 11.72 -13.35 4.73
C GLU A 72 10.65 -13.61 5.79
N ASN A 73 9.40 -13.22 5.54
CA ASN A 73 8.31 -13.24 6.53
C ASN A 73 8.68 -12.48 7.82
N ILE A 74 9.37 -11.35 7.67
CA ILE A 74 9.83 -10.50 8.78
C ILE A 74 9.13 -9.13 8.70
N VAL A 75 8.79 -8.59 9.86
CA VAL A 75 8.46 -7.18 10.03
C VAL A 75 9.47 -6.51 10.94
N LEU A 76 9.98 -5.38 10.51
CA LEU A 76 10.90 -4.52 11.25
C LEU A 76 10.10 -3.41 11.94
N VAL A 77 10.47 -3.11 13.19
CA VAL A 77 9.93 -1.96 13.92
C VAL A 77 11.09 -1.10 14.40
N SER A 78 11.08 0.17 14.02
CA SER A 78 12.06 1.14 14.55
C SER A 78 11.64 1.63 15.94
N ASN A 79 12.55 1.57 16.90
CA ASN A 79 12.30 1.92 18.29
C ASN A 79 13.20 3.09 18.70
N LEU A 80 12.64 4.29 18.75
CA LEU A 80 13.39 5.53 18.94
C LEU A 80 14.15 5.53 20.27
N ASN A 81 13.50 5.12 21.38
CA ASN A 81 14.09 5.18 22.71
C ASN A 81 15.24 4.20 22.93
N SER A 82 15.17 3.02 22.33
CA SER A 82 16.22 2.02 22.48
C SER A 82 17.37 2.21 21.49
N GLY A 83 17.15 2.95 20.41
CA GLY A 83 18.12 3.05 19.31
C GLY A 83 18.24 1.76 18.50
N HIS A 84 17.23 0.89 18.56
CA HIS A 84 17.21 -0.41 17.89
C HIS A 84 16.13 -0.48 16.83
N ILE A 85 16.37 -1.31 15.84
CA ILE A 85 15.34 -1.83 14.95
C ILE A 85 15.18 -3.31 15.28
N THR A 86 13.98 -3.68 15.73
CA THR A 86 13.64 -5.06 16.14
C THR A 86 12.98 -5.81 15.02
N LYS A 87 13.20 -7.14 14.97
CA LYS A 87 12.58 -8.06 14.03
C LYS A 87 11.48 -8.87 14.70
N PHE A 88 10.37 -9.02 14.00
CA PHE A 88 9.28 -9.90 14.40
C PHE A 88 8.84 -10.75 13.22
N ASN A 89 8.21 -11.89 13.50
CA ASN A 89 7.53 -12.67 12.46
C ASN A 89 6.34 -11.87 11.91
N ALA A 90 6.32 -11.68 10.59
CA ALA A 90 5.33 -10.82 9.93
C ALA A 90 3.89 -11.34 10.01
N ASN A 91 3.68 -12.64 10.29
CA ASN A 91 2.34 -13.24 10.40
C ASN A 91 1.84 -13.33 11.84
N THR A 92 2.76 -13.57 12.79
CA THR A 92 2.39 -13.86 14.19
C THR A 92 2.74 -12.75 15.17
N GLY A 93 3.60 -11.79 14.79
CA GLY A 93 4.14 -10.77 15.69
C GLY A 93 5.16 -11.31 16.71
N ALA A 94 5.59 -12.56 16.59
CA ALA A 94 6.58 -13.15 17.51
C ALA A 94 7.96 -12.49 17.33
N TYR A 95 8.61 -12.15 18.43
CA TYR A 95 9.94 -11.52 18.43
C TYR A 95 11.01 -12.47 17.88
N LEU A 96 11.85 -11.98 16.97
CA LEU A 96 12.91 -12.73 16.29
C LEU A 96 14.32 -12.19 16.57
N GLY A 97 14.44 -11.12 17.37
CA GLY A 97 15.72 -10.50 17.70
C GLY A 97 15.89 -9.11 17.09
N GLU A 98 17.13 -8.63 17.07
CA GLU A 98 17.47 -7.31 16.56
C GLU A 98 17.85 -7.38 15.07
N PHE A 99 17.40 -6.38 14.29
CA PHE A 99 17.86 -6.16 12.92
C PHE A 99 19.12 -5.28 12.93
N ALA A 100 19.08 -4.17 13.67
CA ALA A 100 20.19 -3.25 13.83
C ALA A 100 20.12 -2.55 15.19
N THR A 101 21.27 -2.20 15.73
CA THR A 101 21.42 -1.53 17.03
C THR A 101 22.35 -0.31 16.92
N GLY A 102 22.41 0.51 17.97
CA GLY A 102 23.30 1.67 18.02
C GLY A 102 22.95 2.76 16.99
N ILE A 103 21.66 2.89 16.68
CA ILE A 103 21.14 3.96 15.85
C ILE A 103 20.69 5.11 16.76
N GLY A 104 20.98 6.34 16.37
CA GLY A 104 20.62 7.53 17.17
C GLY A 104 19.13 7.82 17.17
N GLY A 105 18.31 6.92 17.77
CA GLY A 105 16.86 7.02 17.78
C GLY A 105 16.26 6.87 16.37
N PRO A 106 16.12 5.62 15.85
CA PRO A 106 15.60 5.37 14.52
C PRO A 106 14.13 5.80 14.43
N THR A 107 13.82 6.58 13.41
CA THR A 107 12.46 7.02 13.10
C THR A 107 11.95 6.30 11.85
N ARG A 108 11.99 6.93 10.71
CA ARG A 108 11.43 6.36 9.46
C ARG A 108 12.41 5.44 8.76
N MET A 109 11.89 4.37 8.18
CA MET A 109 12.60 3.42 7.33
C MET A 109 12.00 3.43 5.93
N ARG A 110 12.84 3.49 4.89
CA ARG A 110 12.41 3.44 3.49
C ARG A 110 13.41 2.64 2.66
N LEU A 111 12.90 1.85 1.73
CA LEU A 111 13.72 1.22 0.70
C LEU A 111 14.15 2.30 -0.30
N GLY A 112 15.45 2.47 -0.47
CA GLY A 112 16.01 3.38 -1.44
C GLY A 112 16.10 2.79 -2.85
N PRO A 113 16.43 3.62 -3.85
CA PRO A 113 16.54 3.18 -5.25
C PRO A 113 17.67 2.18 -5.48
N ASP A 114 18.64 2.10 -4.57
CA ASP A 114 19.76 1.15 -4.56
C ASP A 114 19.44 -0.17 -3.82
N SER A 115 18.18 -0.40 -3.47
CA SER A 115 17.69 -1.56 -2.70
C SER A 115 18.29 -1.69 -1.30
N LEU A 116 18.83 -0.61 -0.74
CA LEU A 116 19.24 -0.54 0.65
C LEU A 116 18.12 0.08 1.51
N LEU A 117 18.08 -0.30 2.77
CA LEU A 117 17.17 0.29 3.74
C LEU A 117 17.78 1.57 4.31
N TYR A 118 17.13 2.69 4.04
CA TYR A 118 17.49 4.02 4.56
C TYR A 118 16.76 4.27 5.86
N ILE A 119 17.50 4.75 6.87
CA ILE A 119 17.01 4.93 8.22
C ILE A 119 17.33 6.34 8.69
N LEU A 120 16.30 7.07 9.10
CA LEU A 120 16.45 8.39 9.74
C LEU A 120 16.81 8.26 11.22
N GLN A 121 17.47 9.28 11.74
CA GLN A 121 17.88 9.37 13.14
C GLN A 121 17.32 10.64 13.79
N TRP A 122 16.59 10.47 14.89
CA TRP A 122 16.13 11.61 15.69
C TRP A 122 17.29 12.26 16.49
N PHE A 123 18.16 11.43 17.05
CA PHE A 123 19.35 11.81 17.80
C PHE A 123 20.64 11.48 17.01
N GLY A 124 21.77 11.48 17.69
CA GLY A 124 23.07 11.18 17.13
C GLY A 124 23.55 12.30 16.20
N ASN A 125 24.17 11.93 15.08
CA ASN A 125 24.65 12.91 14.12
C ASN A 125 23.58 13.32 13.06
N GLY A 126 22.38 12.74 13.12
CA GLY A 126 21.26 13.03 12.22
C GLY A 126 21.47 12.64 10.76
N LYS A 127 22.56 11.94 10.42
CA LYS A 127 22.78 11.47 9.06
C LYS A 127 21.89 10.28 8.73
N VAL A 128 21.46 10.18 7.49
CA VAL A 128 20.70 9.03 7.00
C VAL A 128 21.61 7.82 6.89
N ARG A 129 21.27 6.74 7.59
CA ARG A 129 22.07 5.49 7.59
C ARG A 129 21.49 4.50 6.58
N ARG A 130 22.37 3.71 5.96
CA ARG A 130 21.97 2.64 5.02
C ARG A 130 22.36 1.28 5.57
N TYR A 131 21.46 0.32 5.36
CA TYR A 131 21.64 -1.08 5.72
C TYR A 131 21.23 -1.97 4.56
N THR A 132 21.86 -3.14 4.45
CA THR A 132 21.31 -4.22 3.62
C THR A 132 20.00 -4.72 4.25
N LEU A 133 19.17 -5.41 3.47
CA LEU A 133 17.95 -6.05 4.03
C LEU A 133 18.27 -7.19 5.00
N ALA A 134 19.52 -7.67 5.03
CA ALA A 134 20.01 -8.62 6.04
C ALA A 134 20.45 -7.95 7.35
N GLY A 135 20.44 -6.60 7.46
CA GLY A 135 20.79 -5.85 8.66
C GLY A 135 22.25 -5.41 8.73
N ALA A 136 23.07 -5.64 7.70
CA ALA A 136 24.46 -5.15 7.70
C ALA A 136 24.51 -3.65 7.40
N PHE A 137 25.22 -2.90 8.27
CA PHE A 137 25.46 -1.46 8.06
C PHE A 137 26.36 -1.24 6.84
N VAL A 138 25.88 -0.42 5.88
CA VAL A 138 26.63 -0.09 4.65
C VAL A 138 27.37 1.24 4.79
N GLY A 139 26.80 2.19 5.52
CA GLY A 139 27.37 3.51 5.70
C GLY A 139 26.33 4.61 5.88
N GLU A 140 26.81 5.84 6.08
CA GLU A 140 25.98 7.03 6.09
C GLU A 140 25.82 7.53 4.65
N PHE A 141 24.58 7.90 4.28
CA PHE A 141 24.28 8.39 2.94
C PHE A 141 24.51 9.90 2.81
N THR A 142 23.98 10.67 3.77
CA THR A 142 24.01 12.14 3.68
C THR A 142 25.31 12.72 4.18
N ALA A 143 25.86 13.68 3.43
CA ALA A 143 27.09 14.39 3.82
C ALA A 143 26.90 15.15 5.14
N THR A 144 25.70 15.72 5.35
CA THR A 144 25.33 16.49 6.55
C THR A 144 24.17 15.82 7.27
N GLY A 145 24.09 15.94 8.59
CA GLY A 145 22.96 15.45 9.37
C GLY A 145 21.74 16.35 9.30
N VAL A 146 20.58 15.74 9.47
CA VAL A 146 19.28 16.41 9.67
C VAL A 146 18.78 15.99 11.06
N PRO A 147 19.01 16.80 12.10
CA PRO A 147 18.59 16.47 13.46
C PRO A 147 17.05 16.44 13.56
N ASN A 148 16.55 15.57 14.43
CA ASN A 148 15.13 15.35 14.66
C ASN A 148 14.37 15.01 13.34
N SER A 149 14.98 14.17 12.49
CA SER A 149 14.39 13.77 11.23
C SER A 149 13.26 12.74 11.45
N ILE A 150 12.14 12.92 10.73
CA ILE A 150 10.99 12.00 10.79
C ILE A 150 10.57 11.55 9.39
N GLY A 151 10.51 12.43 8.41
CA GLY A 151 10.02 12.10 7.07
C GLY A 151 11.14 12.12 6.03
N MET A 152 11.06 11.21 5.06
CA MET A 152 11.90 11.23 3.87
C MET A 152 11.16 10.74 2.64
N ASP A 153 11.55 11.29 1.48
CA ASP A 153 11.09 10.83 0.17
C ASP A 153 12.07 11.27 -0.91
N TRP A 154 11.96 10.69 -2.12
CA TRP A 154 12.80 11.00 -3.27
C TRP A 154 11.99 11.65 -4.39
N ASP A 155 12.60 12.63 -5.07
CA ASP A 155 12.06 13.10 -6.34
C ASP A 155 12.40 12.13 -7.49
N THR A 156 11.87 12.42 -8.68
CA THR A 156 12.09 11.60 -9.89
C THR A 156 13.53 11.64 -10.41
N GLU A 157 14.33 12.62 -9.95
CA GLU A 157 15.76 12.74 -10.26
C GLU A 157 16.64 11.94 -9.28
N GLY A 158 16.01 11.32 -8.24
CA GLY A 158 16.69 10.57 -7.20
C GLY A 158 17.28 11.42 -6.08
N ASN A 159 16.94 12.70 -5.98
CA ASN A 159 17.34 13.53 -4.85
C ASN A 159 16.51 13.12 -3.62
N LEU A 160 17.19 13.01 -2.48
CA LEU A 160 16.56 12.70 -1.20
C LEU A 160 16.15 13.98 -0.47
N TYR A 161 14.93 13.99 0.04
CA TYR A 161 14.41 15.05 0.90
C TYR A 161 14.16 14.51 2.30
N VAL A 162 14.55 15.29 3.32
CA VAL A 162 14.44 14.87 4.73
C VAL A 162 13.88 16.03 5.55
N SER A 163 12.78 15.77 6.27
CA SER A 163 12.18 16.75 7.19
C SER A 163 12.92 16.77 8.53
N SER A 164 13.03 17.97 9.14
CA SER A 164 13.52 18.19 10.50
C SER A 164 12.41 18.80 11.35
N TYR A 165 11.91 18.05 12.32
CA TYR A 165 10.79 18.46 13.17
C TYR A 165 11.10 19.74 13.95
N ASN A 166 12.15 19.74 14.79
CA ASN A 166 12.54 20.91 15.57
C ASN A 166 13.23 21.98 14.71
N GLY A 167 13.88 21.58 13.61
CA GLY A 167 14.50 22.50 12.66
C GLY A 167 13.50 23.27 11.82
N LYS A 168 12.27 22.74 11.66
CA LYS A 168 11.16 23.34 10.89
C LYS A 168 11.51 23.57 9.42
N TYR A 169 12.28 22.63 8.84
CA TYR A 169 12.70 22.68 7.44
C TYR A 169 12.62 21.31 6.78
N VAL A 170 12.72 21.29 5.45
CA VAL A 170 13.02 20.10 4.66
C VAL A 170 14.35 20.35 3.94
N ARG A 171 15.31 19.42 4.09
CA ARG A 171 16.62 19.48 3.46
C ARG A 171 16.70 18.57 2.26
N LYS A 172 17.38 19.02 1.21
CA LYS A 172 17.58 18.28 -0.04
C LYS A 172 19.01 17.76 -0.15
N PHE A 173 19.16 16.53 -0.63
CA PHE A 173 20.44 15.88 -0.91
C PHE A 173 20.42 15.34 -2.33
N SER A 174 21.60 15.37 -3.02
CA SER A 174 21.74 14.77 -4.33
C SER A 174 21.59 13.25 -4.31
N PRO A 175 21.48 12.57 -5.47
CA PRO A 175 21.47 11.10 -5.54
C PRO A 175 22.73 10.43 -4.99
N THR A 176 23.80 11.19 -4.75
CA THR A 176 25.04 10.70 -4.12
C THR A 176 25.17 11.12 -2.65
N GLY A 177 24.14 11.76 -2.07
CA GLY A 177 24.12 12.22 -0.69
C GLY A 177 24.81 13.56 -0.43
N ALA A 178 25.24 14.29 -1.48
CA ALA A 178 25.79 15.63 -1.31
C ALA A 178 24.69 16.60 -0.83
N ASP A 179 25.04 17.49 0.08
CA ASP A 179 24.12 18.45 0.67
C ASP A 179 23.80 19.58 -0.31
N LEU A 180 22.52 19.74 -0.65
CA LEU A 180 22.01 20.79 -1.54
C LEU A 180 21.32 21.93 -0.76
N GLY A 181 21.36 21.91 0.57
CA GLY A 181 20.76 22.93 1.42
C GLY A 181 19.30 22.68 1.78
N ASN A 182 18.67 23.68 2.39
CA ASN A 182 17.27 23.61 2.75
C ASN A 182 16.41 23.88 1.50
N PHE A 183 15.57 22.90 1.17
CA PHE A 183 14.56 23.02 0.12
C PHE A 183 13.35 23.83 0.58
N ILE A 184 12.89 23.61 1.83
CA ILE A 184 11.85 24.39 2.49
C ILE A 184 12.44 24.90 3.80
N SER A 185 12.32 26.21 4.08
CA SER A 185 12.78 26.85 5.30
C SER A 185 11.73 27.74 5.97
N THR A 186 10.53 27.82 5.40
CA THR A 186 9.43 28.66 5.91
C THR A 186 8.12 27.90 5.88
N ASN A 187 7.10 28.46 6.55
CA ASN A 187 5.74 27.90 6.60
C ASN A 187 5.61 26.51 7.24
N LEU A 188 6.60 26.04 8.00
CA LEU A 188 6.58 24.79 8.76
C LEU A 188 6.78 25.09 10.25
N VAL A 189 6.09 24.35 11.12
CA VAL A 189 6.24 24.49 12.60
C VAL A 189 6.58 23.18 13.29
N GLY A 190 6.38 22.03 12.62
CA GLY A 190 6.75 20.70 13.11
C GLY A 190 6.58 19.67 11.99
N PRO A 191 7.39 19.72 10.92
CA PRO A 191 7.26 18.80 9.80
C PRO A 191 7.62 17.37 10.21
N THR A 192 6.71 16.44 9.87
CA THR A 192 6.88 15.00 10.07
C THR A 192 7.02 14.31 8.71
N ASN A 193 6.08 13.43 8.33
CA ASN A 193 6.15 12.74 7.05
C ASN A 193 6.02 13.68 5.85
N ILE A 194 6.71 13.30 4.78
CA ILE A 194 6.68 14.00 3.50
C ILE A 194 6.48 13.00 2.37
N TRP A 195 5.89 13.45 1.25
CA TRP A 195 5.81 12.67 0.00
C TRP A 195 5.64 13.58 -1.20
N PHE A 196 6.12 13.12 -2.34
CA PHE A 196 5.86 13.78 -3.62
C PHE A 196 4.52 13.35 -4.20
N ALA A 197 3.70 14.30 -4.62
CA ALA A 197 2.53 14.05 -5.45
C ALA A 197 2.97 13.81 -6.91
N GLU A 198 2.10 13.19 -7.71
CA GLU A 198 2.37 12.89 -9.12
C GLU A 198 2.75 14.11 -9.95
N ASN A 199 2.25 15.29 -9.61
CA ASN A 199 2.57 16.56 -10.26
C ASN A 199 3.91 17.18 -9.81
N GLY A 200 4.68 16.48 -8.96
CA GLY A 200 5.97 16.94 -8.44
C GLY A 200 5.89 17.92 -7.27
N ASP A 201 4.71 18.25 -6.76
CA ASP A 201 4.57 19.03 -5.52
C ASP A 201 4.99 18.18 -4.31
N LEU A 202 5.72 18.77 -3.37
CA LEU A 202 6.02 18.13 -2.09
C LEU A 202 4.92 18.43 -1.08
N LEU A 203 4.35 17.37 -0.51
CA LEU A 203 3.39 17.43 0.58
C LEU A 203 4.10 17.14 1.89
N VAL A 204 3.86 17.98 2.90
CA VAL A 204 4.51 17.92 4.20
C VAL A 204 3.45 17.90 5.29
N VAL A 205 3.42 16.83 6.06
CA VAL A 205 2.62 16.77 7.29
C VAL A 205 3.26 17.68 8.32
N ASP A 206 2.54 18.70 8.76
CA ASP A 206 3.00 19.67 9.74
C ASP A 206 2.29 19.45 11.08
N TYR A 207 2.88 18.62 11.92
CA TYR A 207 2.31 18.11 13.17
C TYR A 207 1.78 19.18 14.09
N LEU A 208 2.61 20.20 14.39
CA LEU A 208 2.21 21.33 15.22
C LEU A 208 1.33 22.34 14.46
N GLY A 209 1.38 22.31 13.13
CA GLY A 209 0.52 23.10 12.25
C GLY A 209 -0.86 22.48 12.02
N ASN A 210 -1.10 21.26 12.55
CA ASN A 210 -2.36 20.51 12.41
C ASN A 210 -2.87 20.43 10.96
N SER A 211 -1.95 20.19 10.01
CA SER A 211 -2.26 20.27 8.58
C SER A 211 -1.28 19.48 7.73
N VAL A 212 -1.64 19.21 6.49
CA VAL A 212 -0.69 18.88 5.43
C VAL A 212 -0.52 20.11 4.54
N LYS A 213 0.72 20.52 4.33
CA LYS A 213 1.09 21.67 3.51
C LYS A 213 1.66 21.26 2.18
N ARG A 214 1.38 22.04 1.15
CA ARG A 214 1.84 21.80 -0.22
C ARG A 214 2.87 22.82 -0.62
N PHE A 215 3.94 22.38 -1.26
CA PHE A 215 5.03 23.17 -1.82
C PHE A 215 5.26 22.75 -3.27
N ASP A 216 5.60 23.68 -4.14
CA ASP A 216 5.94 23.39 -5.53
C ASP A 216 7.33 22.73 -5.65
N SER A 217 7.71 22.37 -6.90
CA SER A 217 8.99 21.76 -7.23
C SER A 217 10.22 22.67 -6.97
N ALA A 218 10.00 23.93 -6.65
CA ALA A 218 11.05 24.87 -6.23
C ALA A 218 11.05 25.14 -4.71
N GLY A 219 10.13 24.49 -3.95
CA GLY A 219 9.98 24.65 -2.50
C GLY A 219 9.14 25.86 -2.08
N HIS A 220 8.43 26.51 -3.00
CA HIS A 220 7.54 27.63 -2.66
C HIS A 220 6.22 27.11 -2.11
N TYR A 221 5.75 27.75 -1.04
CA TYR A 221 4.49 27.41 -0.39
C TYR A 221 3.28 27.68 -1.28
N LYS A 222 2.45 26.66 -1.51
CA LYS A 222 1.22 26.71 -2.33
C LYS A 222 -0.06 26.79 -1.50
N GLY A 223 0.02 26.51 -0.19
CA GLY A 223 -1.15 26.52 0.68
C GLY A 223 -1.30 25.27 1.54
N VAL A 224 -2.39 25.18 2.25
CA VAL A 224 -2.79 23.99 3.02
C VAL A 224 -3.49 23.02 2.09
N PHE A 225 -3.03 21.77 2.05
CA PHE A 225 -3.65 20.68 1.30
C PHE A 225 -4.72 19.96 2.13
N ILE A 226 -4.39 19.62 3.38
CA ILE A 226 -5.35 19.06 4.35
C ILE A 226 -5.34 19.96 5.59
N ALA A 227 -6.49 20.50 5.96
CA ALA A 227 -6.69 21.29 7.16
C ALA A 227 -7.26 20.44 8.30
N GLY A 228 -7.01 20.84 9.55
CA GLY A 228 -7.63 20.22 10.70
C GLY A 228 -7.19 18.78 10.97
N LEU A 229 -5.93 18.42 10.62
CA LEU A 229 -5.29 17.16 10.96
C LEU A 229 -4.49 17.33 12.26
N PRO A 230 -5.05 17.05 13.44
CA PRO A 230 -4.36 17.30 14.69
C PRO A 230 -3.25 16.29 14.93
N GLN A 231 -2.03 16.79 15.07
CA GLN A 231 -0.84 16.00 15.34
C GLN A 231 -0.68 14.84 14.33
N GLY A 232 -0.68 15.18 13.02
CA GLY A 232 -0.54 14.20 11.94
C GLY A 232 0.87 13.62 11.86
N GLU A 233 0.97 12.29 11.66
CA GLU A 233 2.28 11.68 11.44
C GLU A 233 2.26 10.50 10.47
N GLY A 234 1.68 9.34 10.82
CA GLY A 234 1.62 8.17 9.97
C GLY A 234 0.94 8.44 8.62
N VAL A 235 1.51 7.97 7.51
CA VAL A 235 0.96 8.16 6.16
C VAL A 235 0.97 6.85 5.40
N ALA A 236 -0.16 6.48 4.78
CA ALA A 236 -0.25 5.40 3.81
C ALA A 236 -1.19 5.78 2.66
N PHE A 237 -1.00 5.14 1.50
CA PHE A 237 -1.80 5.38 0.30
C PHE A 237 -2.58 4.14 -0.08
N LEU A 238 -3.90 4.28 -0.18
CA LEU A 238 -4.79 3.20 -0.58
C LEU A 238 -4.75 2.97 -2.11
N PRO A 239 -5.04 1.76 -2.59
CA PRO A 239 -5.06 1.47 -4.02
C PRO A 239 -6.06 2.32 -4.83
N ASN A 240 -7.09 2.87 -4.20
CA ASN A 240 -8.06 3.79 -4.80
C ASN A 240 -7.58 5.25 -4.86
N GLY A 241 -6.33 5.54 -4.43
CA GLY A 241 -5.74 6.87 -4.38
C GLY A 241 -6.07 7.67 -3.12
N HIS A 242 -6.82 7.11 -2.16
CA HIS A 242 -7.07 7.77 -0.89
C HIS A 242 -5.83 7.77 0.00
N ILE A 243 -5.81 8.67 0.97
CA ILE A 243 -4.69 8.88 1.89
C ILE A 243 -5.15 8.54 3.31
N LEU A 244 -4.43 7.65 3.96
CA LEU A 244 -4.59 7.39 5.38
C LEU A 244 -3.58 8.22 6.17
N LEU A 245 -4.07 8.92 7.19
CA LEU A 245 -3.24 9.75 8.06
C LEU A 245 -3.49 9.41 9.53
N GLY A 246 -2.43 9.10 10.25
CA GLY A 246 -2.46 9.01 11.69
C GLY A 246 -2.68 10.39 12.31
N ALA A 247 -3.68 10.53 13.16
CA ALA A 247 -4.06 11.78 13.83
C ALA A 247 -3.92 11.61 15.35
N GLY A 248 -2.75 11.94 15.91
CA GLY A 248 -2.43 11.77 17.33
C GLY A 248 -3.37 12.58 18.24
N GLY A 249 -3.71 13.81 17.87
CA GLY A 249 -4.60 14.65 18.66
C GLY A 249 -6.06 14.16 18.75
N THR A 250 -6.45 13.18 17.92
CA THR A 250 -7.75 12.50 17.99
C THR A 250 -7.62 11.00 18.20
N SER A 251 -6.41 10.48 18.36
CA SER A 251 -6.15 9.04 18.60
C SER A 251 -6.84 8.15 17.57
N SER A 252 -6.76 8.50 16.26
CA SER A 252 -7.48 7.87 15.16
C SER A 252 -6.63 7.76 13.91
N VAL A 253 -7.01 6.89 12.97
CA VAL A 253 -6.49 6.93 11.60
C VAL A 253 -7.61 7.47 10.71
N ARG A 254 -7.34 8.59 10.06
CA ARG A 254 -8.29 9.28 9.18
C ARG A 254 -8.04 8.93 7.73
N GLU A 255 -9.13 8.85 6.96
CA GLU A 255 -9.12 8.65 5.53
C GLU A 255 -9.52 9.94 4.82
N TYR A 256 -8.74 10.30 3.81
CA TYR A 256 -8.97 11.46 2.94
C TYR A 256 -8.99 10.99 1.49
N ASP A 257 -9.79 11.66 0.65
CA ASP A 257 -9.71 11.46 -0.79
C ASP A 257 -8.40 12.03 -1.40
N ALA A 258 -8.17 11.78 -2.69
CA ALA A 258 -7.00 12.28 -3.39
C ALA A 258 -6.90 13.82 -3.46
N ALA A 259 -8.00 14.54 -3.22
CA ALA A 259 -8.05 16.00 -3.15
C ALA A 259 -7.78 16.54 -1.73
N GLY A 260 -7.63 15.66 -0.73
CA GLY A 260 -7.40 16.02 0.67
C GLY A 260 -8.67 16.29 1.46
N THR A 261 -9.85 15.89 0.96
CA THR A 261 -11.13 16.01 1.66
C THR A 261 -11.30 14.84 2.63
N LEU A 262 -11.67 15.13 3.88
CA LEU A 262 -11.92 14.10 4.88
C LEU A 262 -13.14 13.23 4.49
N ILE A 263 -12.92 11.92 4.39
CA ILE A 263 -13.98 10.92 4.18
C ILE A 263 -14.51 10.43 5.54
N GLY A 264 -13.59 10.10 6.47
CA GLY A 264 -13.97 9.59 7.78
C GLY A 264 -12.79 9.11 8.59
N ASN A 265 -13.06 8.30 9.60
CA ASN A 265 -12.04 7.57 10.34
C ASN A 265 -12.05 6.12 9.90
N LEU A 266 -10.95 5.65 9.27
CA LEU A 266 -10.75 4.23 9.03
C LEU A 266 -10.64 3.49 10.39
N VAL A 267 -9.82 4.02 11.30
CA VAL A 267 -9.76 3.55 12.69
C VAL A 267 -10.35 4.63 13.59
N PRO A 268 -11.50 4.36 14.21
CA PRO A 268 -12.16 5.30 15.12
C PRO A 268 -11.28 5.69 16.32
N PRO A 269 -11.56 6.84 16.95
CA PRO A 269 -10.80 7.31 18.11
C PRO A 269 -10.67 6.26 19.21
N ALA A 270 -9.47 6.12 19.75
CA ALA A 270 -9.13 5.26 20.89
C ALA A 270 -9.47 3.75 20.71
N THR A 271 -9.70 3.28 19.48
CA THR A 271 -9.90 1.85 19.19
C THR A 271 -8.71 1.04 19.72
N LEU A 272 -8.97 0.00 20.51
CA LEU A 272 -7.94 -0.80 21.22
C LEU A 272 -7.00 0.04 22.09
N GLY A 273 -7.44 1.22 22.53
CA GLY A 273 -6.66 2.16 23.31
C GLY A 273 -5.58 2.88 22.52
N LEU A 274 -5.71 2.97 21.19
CA LEU A 274 -4.84 3.79 20.31
C LEU A 274 -4.71 5.21 20.87
N LYS A 275 -3.49 5.75 20.87
CA LYS A 275 -3.16 7.11 21.30
C LYS A 275 -2.52 7.93 20.19
N THR A 276 -1.32 7.55 19.74
CA THR A 276 -0.55 8.30 18.77
C THR A 276 -0.11 7.39 17.61
N PRO A 277 -0.86 7.39 16.50
CA PRO A 277 -0.55 6.59 15.31
C PRO A 277 0.63 7.19 14.54
N ASN A 278 1.87 6.86 14.95
CA ASN A 278 3.09 7.39 14.33
C ASN A 278 3.42 6.78 12.98
N ALA A 279 3.02 5.51 12.75
CA ALA A 279 3.08 4.88 11.45
C ALA A 279 1.72 4.27 11.09
N VAL A 280 1.38 4.37 9.81
CA VAL A 280 0.27 3.64 9.18
C VAL A 280 0.87 2.94 7.96
N VAL A 281 0.74 1.61 7.91
CA VAL A 281 1.36 0.80 6.86
C VAL A 281 0.34 -0.20 6.32
N LEU A 282 0.26 -0.30 4.99
CA LEU A 282 -0.51 -1.33 4.32
C LEU A 282 0.38 -2.54 4.08
N ARG A 283 -0.08 -3.71 4.46
CA ARG A 283 0.53 -4.97 4.08
C ARG A 283 -0.39 -5.71 3.12
N PRO A 284 0.00 -5.93 1.86
CA PRO A 284 -0.75 -6.79 0.97
C PRO A 284 -0.98 -8.15 1.66
N LEU A 285 -2.20 -8.63 1.64
CA LEU A 285 -2.44 -10.01 2.00
C LEU A 285 -1.77 -10.88 0.92
N PRO A 286 -1.09 -11.98 1.29
CA PRO A 286 -0.67 -12.94 0.31
C PRO A 286 -1.92 -13.19 -0.53
N ALA A 287 -1.77 -13.12 -1.87
CA ALA A 287 -2.85 -13.56 -2.72
C ALA A 287 -3.29 -14.87 -2.10
N SER A 288 -4.43 -14.86 -1.40
CA SER A 288 -5.01 -16.10 -0.98
C SER A 288 -5.01 -16.87 -2.27
N ALA A 289 -4.26 -17.99 -2.32
CA ALA A 289 -4.72 -19.09 -3.10
C ALA A 289 -6.09 -19.41 -2.49
N VAL A 290 -7.08 -18.61 -2.84
CA VAL A 290 -8.41 -19.11 -3.02
C VAL A 290 -8.08 -20.23 -3.98
N GLN A 291 -7.97 -21.46 -3.49
CA GLN A 291 -8.35 -22.58 -4.30
C GLN A 291 -9.77 -22.23 -4.69
N GLU A 292 -9.91 -21.43 -5.79
CA GLU A 292 -11.17 -21.40 -6.48
C GLU A 292 -11.39 -22.88 -6.75
N THR A 293 -12.34 -23.44 -6.01
CA THR A 293 -12.74 -24.83 -6.24
C THR A 293 -13.23 -24.83 -7.67
N HIS A 294 -12.30 -25.08 -8.57
CA HIS A 294 -12.63 -25.22 -9.96
C HIS A 294 -13.14 -26.64 -10.18
N ARG A 295 -14.21 -26.74 -10.91
CA ARG A 295 -14.69 -28.02 -11.40
C ARG A 295 -14.09 -28.26 -12.77
N GLU A 296 -13.42 -29.41 -12.94
CA GLU A 296 -12.97 -29.84 -14.27
C GLU A 296 -14.20 -30.06 -15.16
N VAL A 297 -14.27 -29.33 -16.25
CA VAL A 297 -15.38 -29.34 -17.21
C VAL A 297 -14.82 -29.42 -18.61
N ALA A 298 -15.33 -30.35 -19.42
CA ALA A 298 -14.95 -30.43 -20.82
C ALA A 298 -15.72 -29.38 -21.65
N PHE A 299 -15.13 -28.20 -21.81
CA PHE A 299 -15.65 -27.13 -22.65
C PHE A 299 -15.45 -27.40 -24.14
N VAL A 300 -14.34 -28.05 -24.48
CA VAL A 300 -13.94 -28.32 -25.86
C VAL A 300 -13.44 -29.75 -26.05
N THR A 301 -13.49 -30.24 -27.29
CA THR A 301 -12.93 -31.51 -27.71
C THR A 301 -12.31 -31.35 -29.10
N PRO A 302 -11.15 -32.00 -29.40
CA PRO A 302 -10.28 -32.75 -28.47
C PRO A 302 -9.60 -31.81 -27.50
N SER A 303 -8.89 -32.36 -26.48
CA SER A 303 -8.08 -31.57 -25.54
C SER A 303 -6.64 -31.32 -26.05
N VAL A 304 -6.29 -31.86 -27.19
CA VAL A 304 -4.98 -31.70 -27.84
C VAL A 304 -5.19 -31.45 -29.35
N GLY A 305 -4.56 -30.42 -29.89
CA GLY A 305 -4.66 -30.09 -31.32
C GLY A 305 -4.54 -28.59 -31.59
N THR A 306 -5.01 -28.15 -32.73
CA THR A 306 -5.10 -26.72 -33.12
C THR A 306 -6.54 -26.27 -33.37
N LEU A 307 -7.49 -27.18 -33.45
CA LEU A 307 -8.91 -26.89 -33.58
C LEU A 307 -9.69 -27.61 -32.47
N PHE A 308 -10.40 -26.84 -31.65
CA PHE A 308 -11.14 -27.29 -30.49
C PHE A 308 -12.62 -27.00 -30.67
N LEU A 309 -13.42 -28.04 -30.86
CA LEU A 309 -14.88 -27.92 -31.01
C LEU A 309 -15.54 -27.74 -29.65
N PHE A 310 -16.49 -26.85 -29.51
CA PHE A 310 -17.24 -26.69 -28.26
C PHE A 310 -18.09 -27.93 -27.98
N SER A 311 -18.01 -28.41 -26.75
CA SER A 311 -18.78 -29.55 -26.29
C SER A 311 -20.24 -29.14 -26.14
N ASN A 312 -21.15 -29.91 -26.74
CA ASN A 312 -22.59 -29.70 -26.60
C ASN A 312 -23.10 -30.41 -25.32
N THR A 313 -22.66 -29.91 -24.16
CA THR A 313 -22.98 -30.47 -22.83
C THR A 313 -23.81 -29.51 -22.01
N ASP A 314 -24.61 -30.03 -21.07
CA ASP A 314 -25.37 -29.25 -20.09
C ASP A 314 -24.46 -28.29 -19.29
N ALA A 315 -23.16 -28.57 -19.21
CA ALA A 315 -22.16 -27.74 -18.56
C ALA A 315 -21.93 -26.37 -19.24
N LEU A 316 -22.29 -26.23 -20.52
CA LEU A 316 -22.19 -24.96 -21.26
C LEU A 316 -23.51 -24.17 -21.24
N GLN A 317 -24.60 -24.74 -20.72
CA GLN A 317 -25.85 -23.97 -20.57
C GLN A 317 -25.65 -22.82 -19.59
N GLY A 318 -25.91 -21.60 -20.03
CA GLY A 318 -25.73 -20.39 -19.24
C GLY A 318 -24.31 -19.82 -19.25
N VAL A 319 -23.35 -20.46 -19.91
CA VAL A 319 -22.00 -19.90 -20.13
C VAL A 319 -22.02 -19.12 -21.46
N SER A 320 -21.69 -17.83 -21.41
CA SER A 320 -21.67 -16.96 -22.59
C SER A 320 -20.32 -16.88 -23.28
N ALA A 321 -19.24 -17.13 -22.57
CA ALA A 321 -17.88 -17.04 -23.09
C ALA A 321 -16.89 -17.87 -22.27
N LEU A 322 -15.77 -18.26 -22.91
CA LEU A 322 -14.59 -18.83 -22.29
C LEU A 322 -13.45 -17.80 -22.28
N GLU A 323 -12.68 -17.76 -21.21
CA GLU A 323 -11.41 -17.09 -21.16
C GLU A 323 -10.28 -18.10 -21.34
N VAL A 324 -9.31 -17.74 -22.18
CA VAL A 324 -8.13 -18.56 -22.47
C VAL A 324 -6.92 -17.93 -21.80
N HIS A 325 -6.22 -18.70 -20.99
CA HIS A 325 -4.98 -18.29 -20.32
C HIS A 325 -3.86 -19.25 -20.69
N ASN A 326 -2.63 -18.77 -20.78
CA ASN A 326 -1.47 -19.64 -20.98
C ASN A 326 -1.07 -20.34 -19.66
N SER A 327 -0.05 -21.20 -19.69
CA SER A 327 0.44 -21.95 -18.52
C SER A 327 0.96 -21.08 -17.38
N THR A 328 1.27 -19.81 -17.63
CA THR A 328 1.71 -18.84 -16.61
C THR A 328 0.56 -17.97 -16.09
N GLY A 329 -0.69 -18.25 -16.51
CA GLY A 329 -1.89 -17.50 -16.09
C GLY A 329 -2.13 -16.20 -16.84
N VAL A 330 -1.32 -15.89 -17.86
CA VAL A 330 -1.51 -14.67 -18.68
C VAL A 330 -2.73 -14.87 -19.61
N PHE A 331 -3.65 -13.90 -19.60
CA PHE A 331 -4.81 -13.86 -20.48
C PHE A 331 -4.37 -13.81 -21.96
N VAL A 332 -4.95 -14.69 -22.78
CA VAL A 332 -4.65 -14.81 -24.21
C VAL A 332 -5.79 -14.23 -25.04
N ARG A 333 -7.01 -14.68 -24.79
CA ARG A 333 -8.22 -14.20 -25.47
C ARG A 333 -9.51 -14.62 -24.77
N LYS A 334 -10.59 -13.97 -25.15
CA LYS A 334 -11.97 -14.36 -24.81
C LYS A 334 -12.64 -14.95 -26.05
N ILE A 335 -13.39 -16.04 -25.89
CA ILE A 335 -14.14 -16.71 -26.94
C ILE A 335 -15.61 -16.68 -26.55
N THR A 336 -16.46 -16.08 -27.38
CA THR A 336 -17.91 -16.02 -27.18
C THR A 336 -18.60 -17.11 -27.98
N PHE A 337 -19.59 -17.77 -27.39
CA PHE A 337 -20.33 -18.85 -28.04
C PHE A 337 -21.35 -18.37 -29.07
N ALA A 338 -21.72 -17.09 -29.03
CA ALA A 338 -22.68 -16.52 -30.01
C ALA A 338 -22.13 -16.50 -31.45
N ASP A 339 -20.81 -16.46 -31.60
CA ASP A 339 -20.15 -16.19 -32.88
C ASP A 339 -19.30 -17.36 -33.38
N SER A 340 -19.20 -18.47 -32.64
CA SER A 340 -18.30 -19.56 -33.00
C SER A 340 -18.72 -20.90 -32.40
N THR A 341 -18.59 -21.97 -33.21
CA THR A 341 -18.80 -23.37 -32.79
C THR A 341 -17.47 -24.08 -32.41
N ALA A 342 -16.36 -23.39 -32.60
CA ALA A 342 -15.02 -23.93 -32.35
C ALA A 342 -14.03 -22.83 -32.02
N TRP A 343 -12.96 -23.19 -31.34
CA TRP A 343 -11.77 -22.37 -31.19
C TRP A 343 -10.67 -22.85 -32.14
N ASP A 344 -10.35 -22.02 -33.13
CA ASP A 344 -9.16 -22.21 -33.97
C ASP A 344 -7.95 -21.57 -33.27
N ALA A 345 -7.01 -22.40 -32.83
CA ALA A 345 -5.77 -22.04 -32.17
C ALA A 345 -4.55 -22.13 -33.13
N SER A 346 -4.75 -22.20 -34.45
CA SER A 346 -3.66 -22.27 -35.42
C SER A 346 -2.67 -21.11 -35.35
N ASN A 347 -3.15 -19.94 -34.90
CA ASN A 347 -2.34 -18.72 -34.72
C ASN A 347 -1.83 -18.50 -33.28
N VAL A 348 -2.06 -19.49 -32.39
CA VAL A 348 -1.61 -19.44 -30.98
C VAL A 348 -0.35 -20.26 -30.85
N PRO A 349 0.69 -19.84 -30.09
CA PRO A 349 1.89 -20.64 -29.88
C PRO A 349 1.59 -22.03 -29.34
N ALA A 350 2.37 -23.04 -29.75
CA ALA A 350 2.24 -24.38 -29.17
C ALA A 350 2.52 -24.34 -27.66
N GLY A 351 1.70 -25.03 -26.87
CA GLY A 351 1.83 -25.00 -25.41
C GLY A 351 0.57 -25.44 -24.68
N VAL A 352 0.63 -25.35 -23.35
CA VAL A 352 -0.50 -25.65 -22.46
C VAL A 352 -1.31 -24.38 -22.20
N TYR A 353 -2.63 -24.51 -22.34
CA TYR A 353 -3.60 -23.44 -22.10
C TYR A 353 -4.71 -23.91 -21.16
N HIS A 354 -5.25 -22.98 -20.41
CA HIS A 354 -6.38 -23.19 -19.52
C HIS A 354 -7.58 -22.39 -20.03
N LEU A 355 -8.67 -23.11 -20.29
CA LEU A 355 -9.98 -22.54 -20.61
C LEU A 355 -10.75 -22.42 -19.30
N THR A 356 -11.31 -21.24 -19.01
CA THR A 356 -12.09 -21.00 -17.80
C THR A 356 -13.40 -20.30 -18.10
N ALA A 357 -14.45 -20.62 -17.35
CA ALA A 357 -15.72 -19.90 -17.36
C ALA A 357 -16.43 -20.04 -16.03
N ARG A 358 -17.21 -19.03 -15.65
CA ARG A 358 -18.17 -19.17 -14.52
C ARG A 358 -19.37 -19.96 -14.95
N LEU A 359 -19.63 -21.05 -14.25
CA LEU A 359 -20.79 -21.92 -14.46
C LEU A 359 -22.05 -21.29 -13.82
N PRO A 360 -23.25 -21.72 -14.15
CA PRO A 360 -24.50 -21.17 -13.61
C PRO A 360 -24.64 -21.24 -12.10
N ASP A 361 -23.98 -22.20 -11.46
CA ASP A 361 -23.91 -22.33 -9.99
C ASP A 361 -22.85 -21.44 -9.32
N GLY A 362 -22.18 -20.56 -10.09
CA GLY A 362 -21.15 -19.65 -9.63
C GLY A 362 -19.76 -20.26 -9.46
N VAL A 363 -19.60 -21.57 -9.63
CA VAL A 363 -18.31 -22.27 -9.56
C VAL A 363 -17.49 -21.96 -10.82
N LEU A 364 -16.17 -21.81 -10.70
CA LEU A 364 -15.29 -21.67 -11.86
C LEU A 364 -15.12 -23.05 -12.53
N GLY A 365 -15.58 -23.17 -13.77
CA GLY A 365 -15.25 -24.32 -14.64
C GLY A 365 -13.85 -24.14 -15.23
N ARG A 366 -13.08 -25.21 -15.35
CA ARG A 366 -11.75 -25.22 -15.96
C ARG A 366 -11.54 -26.42 -16.85
N GLN A 367 -10.84 -26.22 -17.96
CA GLN A 367 -10.30 -27.29 -18.79
C GLN A 367 -8.87 -26.96 -19.20
N THR A 368 -7.99 -27.93 -19.12
CA THR A 368 -6.64 -27.82 -19.69
C THR A 368 -6.63 -28.39 -21.10
N VAL A 369 -6.05 -27.65 -22.05
CA VAL A 369 -5.86 -28.07 -23.43
C VAL A 369 -4.40 -27.86 -23.84
N VAL A 370 -3.96 -28.64 -24.85
CA VAL A 370 -2.62 -28.54 -25.42
C VAL A 370 -2.73 -28.14 -26.89
N VAL A 371 -2.21 -26.96 -27.22
CA VAL A 371 -2.05 -26.55 -28.63
C VAL A 371 -0.79 -27.23 -29.16
N GLN A 372 -0.96 -28.11 -30.12
CA GLN A 372 0.13 -28.87 -30.76
C GLN A 372 0.01 -28.74 -32.28
N ARG A 373 1.10 -28.36 -32.94
CA ARG A 373 1.22 -28.28 -34.40
C ARG A 373 1.83 -29.57 -34.96
#